data_694c955a21e4a9daadd53546c93d1aee
#
_entry.id   694c955a21e4a9daadd53546c93d1aee
#
_cell.length_a   1.000
_cell.length_b   1.000
_cell.length_c   1.000
_cell.angle_alpha   90.00
_cell.angle_beta   90.00
_cell.angle_gamma   90.00
#
_symmetry.space_group_name_H-M   'P 1'
#
loop_
_entity.id
_entity.type
_entity.pdbx_description
1 polymer ?
#
loop_
_entity_poly.entity_id
_entity_poly.type
_entity_poly.pdbx_seq_one_letter_code
_entity_poly.pdbx_strand_id
1 'polypeptide(L)'
;MRRNLLILLLSVPSLLMAQSDLTFEGKVVAHDVNSNGPMPAALRTLLAERKVALDDASIRIIARDRSQKPSRRIVLRQPKDYAPAEPVEPLLPSIRAQEEPYNLYCPYYKFDDGSVNPTRCLSGCVATSLEQILAYYRYPEALLDTLHGWDNGHYALDDLLPGTRFDWDNYLTDYRQGWTQAQGEAIALTTLAAGMAVHMNYGPHSSGANTFNAVEPLRRAFGYGMVRYFDRVLYTPGRWHAMLQHELTHGRPIAYVGHNMEMNGHAFNIDGIDTNGFYHLNWGYDGYYDGWYDLDWLNPWEPVDTLRDGMAEGFFCNQGALFMHPSSDAKVLEVDSLDLDHLGIQLKSVSLLRQPDTQGFTAADFHFVNLGQDTVTYTYEVMSYLPTDTAIFYQADYVGLAAITLAPSEERTQRLYLKFAEPGSRILGISHDDVTIPFTMPVEVIRGAAAKVEWGTVGVEVVPLSSAADGADAVRYAATFSVPVSNVSSGYASRLVTFCLYPDGGENEDLRHYHVMELPAGESEVLKVTFKDLLPDTPYHFLVRYPWPIQAQTVFRTPSLTDVHAVEADAVKAHPRYDLSGRRQTTTRRGLYIQDGRVKMQP
;
A
#
# COMPACT_ATOMS: atom_id res chain seq x y z
N MET A 1 -46.38 -46.02 29.10
CA MET A 1 -44.94 -46.15 28.81
C MET A 1 -44.51 -45.07 27.85
N ARG A 2 -43.97 -43.96 28.36
CA ARG A 2 -43.42 -42.86 27.54
C ARG A 2 -41.92 -43.13 27.34
N ARG A 3 -41.51 -43.32 26.10
CA ARG A 3 -40.09 -43.38 25.71
C ARG A 3 -39.58 -41.96 25.56
N ASN A 4 -38.71 -41.53 26.44
CA ASN A 4 -37.92 -40.30 26.30
C ASN A 4 -36.86 -40.55 25.25
N LEU A 5 -36.92 -39.82 24.16
CA LEU A 5 -35.87 -39.73 23.15
C LEU A 5 -34.84 -38.71 23.63
N LEU A 6 -33.71 -39.16 24.09
CA LEU A 6 -32.59 -38.33 24.48
C LEU A 6 -31.87 -37.91 23.17
N ILE A 7 -32.10 -36.66 22.75
CA ILE A 7 -31.34 -36.07 21.65
C ILE A 7 -29.96 -35.68 22.23
N LEU A 8 -28.95 -36.47 21.90
CA LEU A 8 -27.55 -36.11 22.14
C LEU A 8 -27.17 -35.00 21.15
N LEU A 9 -27.21 -33.75 21.61
CA LEU A 9 -26.54 -32.67 20.92
C LEU A 9 -25.02 -32.91 21.00
N LEU A 10 -24.49 -33.51 19.96
CA LEU A 10 -23.05 -33.47 19.70
C LEU A 10 -22.69 -32.00 19.40
N SER A 11 -22.22 -31.31 20.42
CA SER A 11 -21.50 -30.05 20.24
C SER A 11 -20.25 -30.38 19.43
N VAL A 12 -20.31 -30.08 18.14
CA VAL A 12 -19.10 -29.93 17.33
C VAL A 12 -18.29 -28.82 18.03
N PRO A 13 -17.05 -29.08 18.45
CA PRO A 13 -16.24 -27.99 18.92
C PRO A 13 -16.05 -27.06 17.71
N SER A 14 -16.65 -25.87 17.77
CA SER A 14 -16.23 -24.77 16.94
C SER A 14 -14.72 -24.65 17.17
N LEU A 15 -13.92 -24.99 16.15
CA LEU A 15 -12.53 -24.57 16.13
C LEU A 15 -12.58 -23.05 16.35
N LEU A 16 -12.15 -22.62 17.53
CA LEU A 16 -11.85 -21.21 17.75
C LEU A 16 -10.78 -20.86 16.73
N MET A 17 -11.19 -20.16 15.69
CA MET A 17 -10.27 -19.49 14.81
C MET A 17 -9.48 -18.52 15.68
N ALA A 18 -8.18 -18.48 15.57
CA ALA A 18 -7.42 -17.46 16.27
C ALA A 18 -7.76 -16.13 15.58
N GLN A 19 -8.49 -15.32 16.27
CA GLN A 19 -8.83 -13.95 15.90
C GLN A 19 -7.82 -13.06 16.59
N SER A 20 -7.29 -12.07 15.89
CA SER A 20 -6.29 -11.16 16.45
C SER A 20 -6.75 -9.72 16.30
N ASP A 21 -6.50 -8.94 17.35
CA ASP A 21 -6.65 -7.49 17.28
C ASP A 21 -5.37 -6.91 16.69
N LEU A 22 -5.53 -6.04 15.70
CA LEU A 22 -4.43 -5.22 15.21
C LEU A 22 -4.42 -3.90 15.98
N THR A 23 -3.26 -3.53 16.49
CA THR A 23 -3.11 -2.28 17.26
C THR A 23 -2.06 -1.38 16.61
N PHE A 24 -2.35 -0.07 16.64
CA PHE A 24 -1.43 0.95 16.22
C PHE A 24 -1.31 2.04 17.28
N GLU A 25 -0.10 2.37 17.72
CA GLU A 25 0.15 3.30 18.85
C GLU A 25 -0.73 3.03 20.09
N GLY A 26 -0.96 1.75 20.39
CA GLY A 26 -1.78 1.33 21.52
C GLY A 26 -3.30 1.48 21.33
N LYS A 27 -3.76 1.81 20.14
CA LYS A 27 -5.18 1.80 19.77
C LYS A 27 -5.50 0.58 18.93
N VAL A 28 -6.64 -0.05 19.17
CA VAL A 28 -7.17 -1.07 18.28
C VAL A 28 -7.60 -0.39 16.98
N VAL A 29 -7.08 -0.85 15.86
CA VAL A 29 -7.40 -0.37 14.51
C VAL A 29 -8.10 -1.43 13.67
N ALA A 30 -8.04 -2.69 14.10
CA ALA A 30 -8.86 -3.78 13.61
C ALA A 30 -9.01 -4.83 14.71
N HIS A 31 -10.11 -5.59 14.68
CA HIS A 31 -10.32 -6.69 15.61
C HIS A 31 -11.01 -7.89 14.92
N ASP A 32 -10.94 -9.05 15.55
CA ASP A 32 -11.47 -10.29 15.03
C ASP A 32 -10.97 -10.65 13.62
N VAL A 33 -9.71 -10.26 13.32
CA VAL A 33 -9.10 -10.49 12.00
C VAL A 33 -8.75 -11.96 11.85
N ASN A 34 -9.25 -12.58 10.79
CA ASN A 34 -8.99 -13.98 10.48
C ASN A 34 -7.64 -14.15 9.78
N SER A 35 -6.65 -14.65 10.50
CA SER A 35 -5.30 -14.95 9.98
C SER A 35 -5.02 -16.45 9.85
N ASN A 36 -6.04 -17.31 9.97
CA ASN A 36 -5.88 -18.77 9.97
C ASN A 36 -6.13 -19.40 8.61
N GLY A 37 -5.33 -20.41 8.31
CA GLY A 37 -5.44 -21.22 7.11
C GLY A 37 -4.28 -21.02 6.14
N PRO A 38 -4.25 -21.78 5.04
CA PRO A 38 -3.26 -21.57 3.99
C PRO A 38 -3.57 -20.25 3.27
N MET A 39 -2.57 -19.38 3.22
CA MET A 39 -2.69 -18.12 2.48
C MET A 39 -2.96 -18.39 0.99
N PRO A 40 -4.02 -17.83 0.39
CA PRO A 40 -4.32 -17.98 -1.03
C PRO A 40 -3.17 -17.55 -1.94
N ALA A 41 -3.05 -18.15 -3.12
CA ALA A 41 -1.94 -17.87 -4.04
C ALA A 41 -1.98 -16.43 -4.54
N ALA A 42 -3.17 -15.90 -4.86
CA ALA A 42 -3.36 -14.51 -5.25
C ALA A 42 -2.87 -13.54 -4.16
N LEU A 43 -3.18 -13.84 -2.89
CA LEU A 43 -2.71 -13.03 -1.77
C LEU A 43 -1.19 -13.14 -1.60
N ARG A 44 -0.61 -14.33 -1.74
CA ARG A 44 0.86 -14.49 -1.71
C ARG A 44 1.55 -13.68 -2.80
N THR A 45 0.99 -13.70 -4.01
CA THR A 45 1.52 -12.93 -5.14
C THR A 45 1.40 -11.44 -4.88
N LEU A 46 0.22 -10.98 -4.45
CA LEU A 46 0.00 -9.58 -4.08
C LEU A 46 0.98 -9.13 -2.99
N LEU A 47 1.20 -9.94 -1.96
CA LEU A 47 2.15 -9.62 -0.89
C LEU A 47 3.60 -9.62 -1.37
N ALA A 48 3.97 -10.48 -2.32
CA ALA A 48 5.29 -10.48 -2.91
C ALA A 48 5.50 -9.24 -3.80
N GLU A 49 4.54 -8.90 -4.64
CA GLU A 49 4.53 -7.68 -5.44
C GLU A 49 4.48 -6.45 -4.55
N ARG A 50 3.62 -6.46 -3.55
CA ARG A 50 3.47 -5.43 -2.56
C ARG A 50 4.71 -5.24 -1.70
N LYS A 51 5.37 -6.32 -1.28
CA LYS A 51 6.62 -6.24 -0.51
C LYS A 51 7.65 -5.39 -1.24
N VAL A 52 7.64 -5.39 -2.56
CA VAL A 52 8.49 -4.55 -3.40
C VAL A 52 7.87 -3.18 -3.61
N ALA A 53 6.55 -3.10 -3.79
CA ALA A 53 5.84 -1.84 -3.91
C ALA A 53 5.89 -1.01 -2.62
N LEU A 54 5.80 -1.65 -1.46
CA LEU A 54 6.01 -1.03 -0.16
C LEU A 54 7.39 -0.45 0.02
N ASP A 55 8.36 -1.18 -0.49
CA ASP A 55 9.72 -0.72 -0.48
C ASP A 55 9.83 0.64 -1.17
N ASP A 56 9.02 0.86 -2.18
CA ASP A 56 8.97 2.10 -2.94
C ASP A 56 8.16 3.22 -2.27
N ALA A 57 7.06 2.92 -1.61
CA ALA A 57 6.16 3.91 -1.02
C ALA A 57 6.71 4.56 0.24
N SER A 58 7.33 3.76 1.09
CA SER A 58 7.81 4.19 2.39
C SER A 58 8.83 5.33 2.33
N ILE A 59 9.55 5.47 1.22
CA ILE A 59 10.51 6.58 1.05
C ILE A 59 9.84 7.95 0.92
N ARG A 60 8.65 8.03 0.35
CA ARG A 60 7.99 9.32 0.18
C ARG A 60 7.76 10.00 1.53
N ILE A 61 7.57 9.19 2.56
CA ILE A 61 7.41 9.64 3.94
C ILE A 61 8.74 9.68 4.69
N ILE A 62 9.61 8.70 4.48
CA ILE A 62 10.85 8.50 5.25
C ILE A 62 12.00 9.41 4.80
N ALA A 63 12.12 9.73 3.52
CA ALA A 63 13.28 10.46 3.00
C ALA A 63 13.52 11.82 3.64
N ARG A 64 12.64 12.28 4.52
CA ARG A 64 12.72 13.65 5.01
C ARG A 64 12.78 13.88 6.48
N ASP A 65 12.23 13.03 7.28
CA ASP A 65 12.04 13.37 8.70
C ASP A 65 13.17 12.91 9.62
N ARG A 66 14.32 12.52 9.03
CA ARG A 66 15.49 12.13 9.83
C ARG A 66 16.15 13.28 10.60
N SER A 67 15.81 14.52 10.28
CA SER A 67 16.29 15.69 11.01
C SER A 67 15.34 16.19 12.11
N GLN A 68 14.11 15.71 12.14
CA GLN A 68 13.13 16.08 13.17
C GLN A 68 12.66 14.82 13.89
N LYS A 69 12.82 14.81 15.22
CA LYS A 69 12.24 13.77 16.06
C LYS A 69 10.74 13.70 15.76
N PRO A 70 10.16 12.50 15.63
CA PRO A 70 8.73 12.35 15.48
C PRO A 70 8.06 12.80 16.76
N SER A 71 7.73 14.06 16.83
CA SER A 71 6.92 14.59 17.91
C SER A 71 5.57 14.95 17.33
N ARG A 72 4.65 14.05 17.48
CA ARG A 72 3.21 14.19 17.67
C ARG A 72 2.39 13.28 16.78
N ARG A 73 1.44 12.67 17.43
CA ARG A 73 0.41 11.75 16.99
C ARG A 73 -0.32 12.27 15.75
N ILE A 74 -0.44 11.44 14.73
CA ILE A 74 -1.62 11.46 13.87
C ILE A 74 -2.79 11.20 14.84
N VAL A 75 -3.73 12.12 14.89
CA VAL A 75 -4.98 11.84 15.59
C VAL A 75 -5.80 11.00 14.63
N LEU A 76 -5.60 9.67 14.68
CA LEU A 76 -6.57 8.77 14.10
C LEU A 76 -7.91 9.11 14.76
N ARG A 77 -8.89 9.48 13.98
CA ARG A 77 -10.25 9.64 14.45
C ARG A 77 -10.65 8.33 15.11
N GLN A 78 -11.45 8.42 16.16
CA GLN A 78 -11.88 7.19 16.81
C GLN A 78 -13.06 6.62 16.01
N PRO A 79 -13.04 5.36 15.58
CA PRO A 79 -14.17 4.74 14.89
C PRO A 79 -15.49 4.96 15.62
N LYS A 80 -15.46 4.95 16.96
CA LYS A 80 -16.63 5.23 17.81
C LYS A 80 -17.28 6.60 17.59
N ASP A 81 -16.58 7.57 17.03
CA ASP A 81 -17.17 8.90 16.74
C ASP A 81 -18.18 8.79 15.58
N TYR A 82 -18.12 7.69 14.84
CA TYR A 82 -19.05 7.34 13.75
C TYR A 82 -19.84 6.07 14.02
N ALA A 83 -19.85 5.58 15.28
CA ALA A 83 -20.57 4.37 15.62
C ALA A 83 -22.08 4.52 15.34
N PRO A 84 -22.74 3.50 14.75
CA PRO A 84 -24.16 3.53 14.51
C PRO A 84 -24.95 3.38 15.82
N ALA A 85 -26.23 3.77 15.80
CA ALA A 85 -27.14 3.51 16.92
C ALA A 85 -27.36 2.00 17.12
N GLU A 86 -27.41 1.26 16.02
CA GLU A 86 -27.57 -0.20 15.99
C GLU A 86 -26.50 -0.80 15.07
N PRO A 87 -25.82 -1.87 15.50
CA PRO A 87 -24.83 -2.56 14.68
C PRO A 87 -25.51 -3.28 13.51
N VAL A 88 -24.74 -3.56 12.47
CA VAL A 88 -25.14 -4.41 11.34
C VAL A 88 -24.17 -5.58 11.25
N GLU A 89 -24.66 -6.78 11.50
CA GLU A 89 -23.89 -8.01 11.34
C GLU A 89 -23.50 -8.21 9.86
N PRO A 90 -22.43 -8.95 9.59
CA PRO A 90 -21.98 -9.20 8.22
C PRO A 90 -23.09 -9.74 7.33
N LEU A 91 -23.37 -9.03 6.23
CA LEU A 91 -24.45 -9.37 5.30
C LEU A 91 -24.04 -10.46 4.31
N LEU A 92 -22.77 -10.54 3.95
CA LEU A 92 -22.25 -11.47 2.95
C LEU A 92 -21.82 -12.78 3.62
N PRO A 93 -22.56 -13.90 3.40
CA PRO A 93 -22.15 -15.19 3.94
C PRO A 93 -21.05 -15.85 3.11
N SER A 94 -20.61 -15.20 2.03
CA SER A 94 -19.74 -15.80 1.02
C SER A 94 -18.27 -15.66 1.38
N ILE A 95 -17.51 -16.75 1.16
CA ILE A 95 -16.06 -16.77 1.22
C ILE A 95 -15.55 -16.98 -0.21
N ARG A 96 -14.73 -16.07 -0.70
CA ARG A 96 -14.27 -16.04 -2.09
C ARG A 96 -12.75 -15.88 -2.19
N ALA A 97 -12.22 -16.40 -3.31
CA ALA A 97 -10.85 -16.22 -3.76
C ALA A 97 -10.81 -15.85 -5.25
N GLN A 98 -9.64 -15.83 -5.86
CA GLN A 98 -9.47 -15.43 -7.27
C GLN A 98 -8.99 -16.59 -8.16
N GLU A 99 -8.64 -17.73 -7.57
CA GLU A 99 -8.22 -18.95 -8.22
C GLU A 99 -9.43 -19.84 -8.56
N GLU A 100 -9.14 -21.10 -8.90
CA GLU A 100 -10.18 -22.09 -9.16
C GLU A 100 -11.01 -22.41 -7.90
N PRO A 101 -12.38 -22.42 -8.01
CA PRO A 101 -13.16 -22.46 -9.24
C PRO A 101 -13.54 -21.10 -9.83
N TYR A 102 -13.25 -19.99 -9.16
CA TYR A 102 -13.73 -18.65 -9.54
C TYR A 102 -13.24 -18.20 -10.91
N ASN A 103 -12.06 -18.67 -11.32
CA ASN A 103 -11.42 -18.30 -12.59
C ASN A 103 -11.54 -19.35 -13.70
N LEU A 104 -12.42 -20.35 -13.59
CA LEU A 104 -12.54 -21.43 -14.60
C LEU A 104 -12.83 -20.91 -16.03
N TYR A 105 -13.44 -19.74 -16.17
CA TYR A 105 -13.72 -19.11 -17.45
C TYR A 105 -12.80 -17.92 -17.77
N CYS A 106 -11.90 -17.57 -16.87
CA CYS A 106 -10.87 -16.57 -17.16
C CYS A 106 -9.91 -17.07 -18.26
N PRO A 107 -9.31 -16.18 -19.05
CA PRO A 107 -8.44 -16.58 -20.15
C PRO A 107 -7.12 -17.19 -19.65
N TYR A 108 -6.45 -17.91 -20.55
CA TYR A 108 -5.03 -18.22 -20.40
C TYR A 108 -4.20 -17.08 -20.98
N TYR A 109 -3.11 -16.73 -20.34
CA TYR A 109 -2.23 -15.65 -20.77
C TYR A 109 -1.16 -16.17 -21.73
N LYS A 110 -1.03 -15.55 -22.88
CA LYS A 110 0.03 -15.81 -23.87
C LYS A 110 1.10 -14.73 -23.71
N PHE A 111 2.32 -15.15 -23.45
CA PHE A 111 3.47 -14.24 -23.37
C PHE A 111 3.98 -13.84 -24.75
N ASP A 112 4.79 -12.77 -24.82
CA ASP A 112 5.36 -12.26 -26.08
C ASP A 112 6.28 -13.25 -26.78
N ASP A 113 6.88 -14.19 -26.05
CA ASP A 113 7.68 -15.28 -26.61
C ASP A 113 6.83 -16.42 -27.22
N GLY A 114 5.51 -16.30 -27.15
CA GLY A 114 4.54 -17.26 -27.66
C GLY A 114 4.21 -18.39 -26.68
N SER A 115 4.84 -18.48 -25.54
CA SER A 115 4.48 -19.43 -24.49
C SER A 115 3.11 -19.06 -23.88
N VAL A 116 2.43 -20.06 -23.33
CA VAL A 116 1.12 -19.87 -22.66
C VAL A 116 1.28 -20.25 -21.19
N ASN A 117 0.77 -19.39 -20.32
CA ASN A 117 0.75 -19.70 -18.89
C ASN A 117 -0.02 -20.99 -18.63
N PRO A 118 0.49 -21.95 -17.85
CA PRO A 118 -0.16 -23.24 -17.65
C PRO A 118 -1.47 -23.16 -16.85
N THR A 119 -1.67 -22.09 -16.10
CA THR A 119 -2.89 -21.82 -15.33
C THR A 119 -3.65 -20.64 -15.93
N ARG A 120 -4.95 -20.58 -15.65
CA ARG A 120 -5.77 -19.44 -16.04
C ARG A 120 -5.35 -18.18 -15.28
N CYS A 121 -5.63 -17.03 -15.87
CA CYS A 121 -5.50 -15.75 -15.18
C CYS A 121 -6.35 -15.72 -13.91
N LEU A 122 -5.95 -14.94 -12.93
CA LEU A 122 -6.76 -14.68 -11.75
C LEU A 122 -8.04 -13.92 -12.14
N SER A 123 -9.14 -14.14 -11.39
CA SER A 123 -10.40 -13.44 -11.65
C SER A 123 -10.31 -11.91 -11.43
N GLY A 124 -9.44 -11.49 -10.52
CA GLY A 124 -9.25 -10.09 -10.12
C GLY A 124 -10.19 -9.66 -8.99
N CYS A 125 -9.67 -8.82 -8.11
CA CYS A 125 -10.37 -8.41 -6.88
C CYS A 125 -11.70 -7.68 -7.15
N VAL A 126 -11.76 -6.85 -8.20
CA VAL A 126 -13.00 -6.13 -8.56
C VAL A 126 -14.08 -7.11 -8.98
N ALA A 127 -13.77 -8.11 -9.82
CA ALA A 127 -14.72 -9.13 -10.22
C ALA A 127 -15.19 -9.96 -9.02
N THR A 128 -14.29 -10.32 -8.11
CA THR A 128 -14.59 -11.06 -6.87
C THR A 128 -15.51 -10.25 -5.94
N SER A 129 -15.26 -8.95 -5.78
CA SER A 129 -16.10 -8.07 -4.97
C SER A 129 -17.52 -7.95 -5.56
N LEU A 130 -17.62 -7.69 -6.87
CA LEU A 130 -18.92 -7.55 -7.55
C LEU A 130 -19.71 -8.87 -7.55
N GLU A 131 -19.05 -9.99 -7.83
CA GLU A 131 -19.70 -11.31 -7.84
C GLU A 131 -20.38 -11.62 -6.50
N GLN A 132 -19.73 -11.32 -5.38
CA GLN A 132 -20.33 -11.54 -4.06
C GLN A 132 -21.64 -10.78 -3.86
N ILE A 133 -21.73 -9.54 -4.33
CA ILE A 133 -22.94 -8.73 -4.22
C ILE A 133 -24.01 -9.23 -5.21
N LEU A 134 -23.61 -9.62 -6.44
CA LEU A 134 -24.52 -10.26 -7.39
C LEU A 134 -25.13 -11.54 -6.78
N ALA A 135 -24.32 -12.37 -6.15
CA ALA A 135 -24.74 -13.59 -5.48
C ALA A 135 -25.61 -13.32 -4.23
N TYR A 136 -25.35 -12.27 -3.48
CA TYR A 136 -26.15 -11.85 -2.34
C TYR A 136 -27.60 -11.55 -2.75
N TYR A 137 -27.78 -10.82 -3.86
CA TYR A 137 -29.09 -10.52 -4.41
C TYR A 137 -29.65 -11.64 -5.28
N ARG A 138 -28.84 -12.61 -5.71
CA ARG A 138 -29.16 -13.65 -6.72
C ARG A 138 -29.81 -13.01 -7.96
N TYR A 139 -29.21 -11.93 -8.42
CA TYR A 139 -29.73 -11.09 -9.50
C TYR A 139 -28.60 -10.59 -10.42
N PRO A 140 -28.84 -10.53 -11.75
CA PRO A 140 -30.07 -10.92 -12.46
C PRO A 140 -30.17 -12.44 -12.68
N GLU A 141 -31.32 -12.91 -13.15
CA GLU A 141 -31.42 -14.30 -13.64
C GLU A 141 -30.64 -14.52 -14.93
N ALA A 142 -30.56 -13.50 -15.78
CA ALA A 142 -29.81 -13.52 -17.04
C ALA A 142 -29.40 -12.10 -17.46
N LEU A 143 -28.36 -12.00 -18.27
CA LEU A 143 -27.95 -10.73 -18.87
C LEU A 143 -29.07 -10.16 -19.76
N LEU A 144 -29.29 -8.86 -19.66
CA LEU A 144 -30.26 -8.11 -20.46
C LEU A 144 -29.64 -7.55 -21.75
N ASP A 145 -28.33 -7.32 -21.77
CA ASP A 145 -27.60 -6.79 -22.90
C ASP A 145 -26.21 -7.46 -22.98
N THR A 146 -25.53 -7.25 -24.10
CA THR A 146 -24.21 -7.85 -24.38
C THR A 146 -23.13 -7.25 -23.48
N LEU A 147 -22.32 -8.10 -22.87
CA LEU A 147 -21.00 -7.74 -22.38
C LEU A 147 -19.98 -8.10 -23.46
N HIS A 148 -19.38 -7.07 -24.06
CA HIS A 148 -18.47 -7.28 -25.18
C HIS A 148 -17.15 -7.87 -24.74
N GLY A 149 -16.69 -8.88 -25.47
CA GLY A 149 -15.35 -9.42 -25.39
C GLY A 149 -14.32 -8.49 -26.04
N TRP A 150 -13.06 -8.83 -25.88
CA TRP A 150 -11.95 -8.11 -26.52
C TRP A 150 -10.74 -9.02 -26.72
N ASP A 151 -9.84 -8.59 -27.60
CA ASP A 151 -8.53 -9.20 -27.83
C ASP A 151 -7.46 -8.14 -27.57
N ASN A 152 -6.51 -8.43 -26.67
CA ASN A 152 -5.39 -7.53 -26.36
C ASN A 152 -4.02 -8.09 -26.82
N GLY A 153 -4.03 -9.18 -27.60
CA GLY A 153 -2.84 -9.86 -28.09
C GLY A 153 -2.30 -10.93 -27.13
N HIS A 154 -2.59 -10.85 -25.84
CA HIS A 154 -2.21 -11.86 -24.85
C HIS A 154 -3.33 -12.87 -24.60
N TYR A 155 -4.57 -12.46 -24.76
CA TYR A 155 -5.77 -13.31 -24.70
C TYR A 155 -6.92 -12.67 -25.46
N ALA A 156 -7.90 -13.49 -25.81
CA ALA A 156 -9.16 -13.05 -26.37
C ALA A 156 -10.33 -13.56 -25.51
N LEU A 157 -11.35 -12.75 -25.38
CA LEU A 157 -12.64 -13.09 -24.75
C LEU A 157 -13.76 -12.90 -25.77
N ASP A 158 -14.68 -13.85 -25.78
CA ASP A 158 -15.89 -13.77 -26.57
C ASP A 158 -16.97 -12.92 -25.86
N ASP A 159 -17.93 -12.40 -26.62
CA ASP A 159 -19.10 -11.71 -26.10
C ASP A 159 -19.94 -12.63 -25.21
N LEU A 160 -20.41 -12.12 -24.06
CA LEU A 160 -21.51 -12.70 -23.33
C LEU A 160 -22.82 -12.05 -23.78
N LEU A 161 -23.68 -12.84 -24.42
CA LEU A 161 -24.89 -12.35 -25.09
C LEU A 161 -26.06 -12.16 -24.13
N PRO A 162 -27.06 -11.33 -24.48
CA PRO A 162 -28.33 -11.25 -23.76
C PRO A 162 -28.96 -12.62 -23.60
N GLY A 163 -29.52 -12.89 -22.44
CA GLY A 163 -30.07 -14.20 -22.13
C GLY A 163 -29.08 -15.20 -21.56
N THR A 164 -27.77 -14.86 -21.45
CA THR A 164 -26.81 -15.65 -20.64
C THR A 164 -27.31 -15.76 -19.22
N ARG A 165 -27.66 -16.97 -18.77
CA ARG A 165 -28.31 -17.23 -17.46
C ARG A 165 -27.28 -17.51 -16.38
N PHE A 166 -27.53 -16.96 -15.20
CA PHE A 166 -26.76 -17.25 -13.98
C PHE A 166 -27.46 -18.36 -13.19
N ASP A 167 -26.72 -19.39 -12.82
CA ASP A 167 -27.25 -20.56 -12.11
C ASP A 167 -27.12 -20.38 -10.60
N TRP A 168 -27.99 -19.56 -10.03
CA TRP A 168 -27.98 -19.24 -8.61
C TRP A 168 -28.26 -20.46 -7.69
N ASP A 169 -28.87 -21.53 -8.20
CA ASP A 169 -29.17 -22.72 -7.42
C ASP A 169 -27.95 -23.61 -7.18
N ASN A 170 -26.95 -23.50 -8.02
CA ASN A 170 -25.67 -24.19 -7.86
C ASN A 170 -24.59 -23.36 -7.16
N TYR A 171 -24.95 -22.20 -6.58
CA TYR A 171 -23.99 -21.41 -5.82
C TYR A 171 -23.75 -21.97 -4.43
N LEU A 172 -22.45 -21.99 -4.03
CA LEU A 172 -22.04 -22.26 -2.66
C LEU A 172 -21.60 -20.96 -1.96
N THR A 173 -21.81 -20.90 -0.65
CA THR A 173 -21.24 -19.82 0.17
C THR A 173 -19.75 -20.01 0.40
N ASP A 174 -19.27 -21.25 0.44
CA ASP A 174 -17.88 -21.63 0.69
C ASP A 174 -17.47 -22.79 -0.25
N TYR A 175 -16.48 -22.58 -1.09
CA TYR A 175 -15.95 -23.57 -2.04
C TYR A 175 -14.74 -24.36 -1.51
N ARG A 176 -14.22 -24.03 -0.35
CA ARG A 176 -13.01 -24.66 0.24
C ARG A 176 -13.20 -26.12 0.58
N GLN A 177 -14.44 -26.56 0.81
CA GLN A 177 -14.75 -27.95 1.14
C GLN A 177 -14.94 -28.86 -0.11
N GLY A 178 -14.71 -28.28 -1.29
CA GLY A 178 -14.93 -28.92 -2.57
C GLY A 178 -16.23 -28.48 -3.24
N TRP A 179 -16.31 -28.74 -4.53
CA TRP A 179 -17.43 -28.32 -5.39
C TRP A 179 -17.63 -29.29 -6.54
N THR A 180 -18.82 -29.35 -7.08
CA THR A 180 -19.15 -30.10 -8.30
C THR A 180 -18.86 -29.23 -9.53
N GLN A 181 -18.75 -29.87 -10.70
CA GLN A 181 -18.55 -29.12 -11.95
C GLN A 181 -19.62 -28.04 -12.15
N ALA A 182 -20.90 -28.35 -11.94
CA ALA A 182 -21.99 -27.39 -12.08
C ALA A 182 -21.83 -26.18 -11.12
N GLN A 183 -21.40 -26.42 -9.90
CA GLN A 183 -21.13 -25.37 -8.91
C GLN A 183 -19.94 -24.50 -9.30
N GLY A 184 -18.86 -25.13 -9.81
CA GLY A 184 -17.70 -24.40 -10.32
C GLY A 184 -18.03 -23.56 -11.55
N GLU A 185 -18.79 -24.10 -12.49
CA GLU A 185 -19.23 -23.38 -13.71
C GLU A 185 -20.17 -22.21 -13.37
N ALA A 186 -21.09 -22.39 -12.41
CA ALA A 186 -22.00 -21.35 -11.96
C ALA A 186 -21.25 -20.12 -11.41
N ILE A 187 -20.32 -20.30 -10.48
CA ILE A 187 -19.54 -19.20 -9.91
C ILE A 187 -18.61 -18.58 -10.95
N ALA A 188 -17.95 -19.40 -11.78
CA ALA A 188 -17.00 -18.92 -12.78
C ALA A 188 -17.66 -18.03 -13.84
N LEU A 189 -18.89 -18.36 -14.27
CA LEU A 189 -19.61 -17.55 -15.25
C LEU A 189 -19.95 -16.16 -14.68
N THR A 190 -20.42 -16.11 -13.45
CA THR A 190 -20.76 -14.83 -12.82
C THR A 190 -19.51 -13.99 -12.56
N THR A 191 -18.43 -14.63 -12.12
CA THR A 191 -17.14 -13.96 -11.93
C THR A 191 -16.57 -13.43 -13.24
N LEU A 192 -16.65 -14.20 -14.33
CA LEU A 192 -16.26 -13.73 -15.65
C LEU A 192 -17.12 -12.53 -16.09
N ALA A 193 -18.45 -12.63 -15.96
CA ALA A 193 -19.36 -11.54 -16.32
C ALA A 193 -19.06 -10.26 -15.54
N ALA A 194 -18.78 -10.37 -14.24
CA ALA A 194 -18.36 -9.25 -13.40
C ALA A 194 -17.02 -8.66 -13.88
N GLY A 195 -16.06 -9.51 -14.25
CA GLY A 195 -14.78 -9.08 -14.82
C GLY A 195 -14.94 -8.39 -16.17
N MET A 196 -15.80 -8.89 -17.05
CA MET A 196 -16.11 -8.26 -18.32
C MET A 196 -16.82 -6.90 -18.15
N ALA A 197 -17.68 -6.79 -17.16
CA ALA A 197 -18.34 -5.52 -16.83
C ALA A 197 -17.36 -4.39 -16.47
N VAL A 198 -16.20 -4.70 -15.92
CA VAL A 198 -15.19 -3.70 -15.59
C VAL A 198 -14.03 -3.63 -16.58
N HIS A 199 -14.13 -4.36 -17.70
CA HIS A 199 -13.07 -4.50 -18.68
C HIS A 199 -11.75 -4.93 -18.03
N MET A 200 -11.78 -6.06 -17.33
CA MET A 200 -10.67 -6.58 -16.52
C MET A 200 -9.42 -6.80 -17.36
N ASN A 201 -8.32 -6.21 -16.94
CA ASN A 201 -7.01 -6.56 -17.46
C ASN A 201 -6.52 -7.84 -16.78
N TYR A 202 -6.77 -8.98 -17.43
CA TYR A 202 -6.43 -10.30 -16.91
C TYR A 202 -4.93 -10.58 -17.00
N GLY A 203 -4.36 -11.10 -15.93
CA GLY A 203 -2.97 -11.52 -15.89
C GLY A 203 -2.77 -12.81 -15.10
N PRO A 204 -1.63 -13.50 -15.31
CA PRO A 204 -1.35 -14.78 -14.66
C PRO A 204 -1.06 -14.65 -13.15
N HIS A 205 -0.63 -13.48 -12.71
CA HIS A 205 -0.23 -13.23 -11.32
C HIS A 205 -1.12 -12.20 -10.63
N SER A 206 -1.68 -11.27 -11.40
CA SER A 206 -2.64 -10.28 -10.91
C SER A 206 -3.58 -9.88 -12.05
N SER A 207 -4.82 -9.55 -11.71
CA SER A 207 -5.81 -9.00 -12.64
C SER A 207 -6.42 -7.75 -12.01
N GLY A 208 -6.51 -6.67 -12.78
CA GLY A 208 -6.93 -5.38 -12.26
C GLY A 208 -7.91 -4.66 -13.17
N ALA A 209 -8.79 -3.87 -12.56
CA ALA A 209 -9.75 -3.00 -13.25
C ALA A 209 -10.13 -1.81 -12.35
N ASN A 210 -10.67 -0.77 -12.95
CA ASN A 210 -11.27 0.32 -12.21
C ASN A 210 -12.72 -0.04 -11.85
N THR A 211 -13.04 -0.01 -10.55
CA THR A 211 -14.39 -0.34 -10.04
C THR A 211 -15.47 0.58 -10.61
N PHE A 212 -15.15 1.83 -10.90
CA PHE A 212 -16.08 2.77 -11.54
C PHE A 212 -16.62 2.26 -12.88
N ASN A 213 -15.83 1.49 -13.64
CA ASN A 213 -16.25 0.94 -14.94
C ASN A 213 -17.49 0.03 -14.84
N ALA A 214 -17.80 -0.50 -13.65
CA ALA A 214 -18.97 -1.34 -13.40
C ALA A 214 -20.31 -0.58 -13.53
N VAL A 215 -20.31 0.75 -13.35
CA VAL A 215 -21.55 1.55 -13.21
C VAL A 215 -22.50 1.36 -14.40
N GLU A 216 -21.99 1.54 -15.61
CA GLU A 216 -22.81 1.45 -16.83
C GLU A 216 -23.21 -0.01 -17.14
N PRO A 217 -22.29 -0.99 -17.16
CA PRO A 217 -22.66 -2.37 -17.42
C PRO A 217 -23.64 -2.97 -16.38
N LEU A 218 -23.50 -2.65 -15.12
CA LEU A 218 -24.45 -3.11 -14.09
C LEU A 218 -25.85 -2.57 -14.33
N ARG A 219 -26.00 -1.35 -14.81
CA ARG A 219 -27.31 -0.81 -15.20
C ARG A 219 -27.83 -1.45 -16.49
N ARG A 220 -27.02 -1.47 -17.53
CA ARG A 220 -27.43 -1.86 -18.87
C ARG A 220 -27.56 -3.38 -19.03
N ALA A 221 -26.49 -4.11 -18.68
CA ALA A 221 -26.43 -5.55 -18.95
C ALA A 221 -26.96 -6.39 -17.78
N PHE A 222 -26.79 -5.94 -16.55
CA PHE A 222 -27.31 -6.65 -15.37
C PHE A 222 -28.67 -6.13 -14.91
N GLY A 223 -29.13 -4.97 -15.39
CA GLY A 223 -30.46 -4.42 -15.06
C GLY A 223 -30.59 -3.91 -13.63
N TYR A 224 -29.48 -3.55 -12.99
CA TYR A 224 -29.50 -2.93 -11.67
C TYR A 224 -30.15 -1.55 -11.72
N GLY A 225 -31.18 -1.33 -10.93
CA GLY A 225 -31.98 -0.10 -10.96
C GLY A 225 -31.26 1.09 -10.29
N MET A 226 -30.45 0.82 -9.29
CA MET A 226 -29.63 1.81 -8.62
C MET A 226 -28.15 1.36 -8.65
N VAL A 227 -27.29 2.15 -9.29
CA VAL A 227 -25.84 1.96 -9.29
C VAL A 227 -25.20 3.33 -9.26
N ARG A 228 -24.40 3.61 -8.24
CA ARG A 228 -23.65 4.87 -8.12
C ARG A 228 -22.28 4.61 -7.52
N TYR A 229 -21.26 5.23 -8.09
CA TYR A 229 -19.93 5.24 -7.54
C TYR A 229 -19.67 6.58 -6.84
N PHE A 230 -18.99 6.52 -5.71
CA PHE A 230 -18.66 7.68 -4.89
C PHE A 230 -17.18 7.65 -4.54
N ASP A 231 -16.50 8.77 -4.72
CA ASP A 231 -15.13 8.97 -4.24
C ASP A 231 -15.17 9.57 -2.84
N ARG A 232 -14.51 8.91 -1.89
CA ARG A 232 -14.46 9.35 -0.50
C ARG A 232 -13.95 10.79 -0.35
N VAL A 233 -13.01 11.18 -1.20
CA VAL A 233 -12.40 12.52 -1.21
C VAL A 233 -13.41 13.65 -1.34
N LEU A 234 -14.60 13.38 -1.89
CA LEU A 234 -15.66 14.37 -2.09
C LEU A 234 -16.53 14.60 -0.85
N TYR A 235 -16.30 13.88 0.25
CA TYR A 235 -17.18 13.91 1.42
C TYR A 235 -16.38 14.12 2.70
N THR A 236 -16.97 14.84 3.65
CA THR A 236 -16.44 14.85 5.00
C THR A 236 -16.56 13.47 5.63
N PRO A 237 -15.70 13.09 6.59
CA PRO A 237 -15.78 11.79 7.24
C PRO A 237 -17.16 11.47 7.78
N GLY A 238 -17.79 12.42 8.48
CA GLY A 238 -19.13 12.20 9.04
C GLY A 238 -20.19 11.92 7.96
N ARG A 239 -20.11 12.61 6.81
CA ARG A 239 -21.01 12.36 5.67
C ARG A 239 -20.71 11.01 5.01
N TRP A 240 -19.43 10.70 4.83
CA TRP A 240 -19.01 9.41 4.27
C TRP A 240 -19.53 8.24 5.10
N HIS A 241 -19.26 8.27 6.40
CA HIS A 241 -19.75 7.24 7.32
C HIS A 241 -21.28 7.16 7.33
N ALA A 242 -22.00 8.28 7.30
CA ALA A 242 -23.45 8.29 7.22
C ALA A 242 -23.98 7.61 5.94
N MET A 243 -23.31 7.81 4.80
CA MET A 243 -23.68 7.15 3.54
C MET A 243 -23.48 5.63 3.61
N LEU A 244 -22.32 5.18 4.10
CA LEU A 244 -22.03 3.75 4.25
C LEU A 244 -23.01 3.08 5.23
N GLN A 245 -23.25 3.72 6.38
CA GLN A 245 -24.20 3.22 7.38
C GLN A 245 -25.63 3.14 6.82
N HIS A 246 -26.03 4.12 6.01
CA HIS A 246 -27.32 4.09 5.36
C HIS A 246 -27.48 2.86 4.46
N GLU A 247 -26.46 2.52 3.67
CA GLU A 247 -26.50 1.30 2.86
C GLU A 247 -26.59 0.05 3.74
N LEU A 248 -25.69 -0.08 4.70
CA LEU A 248 -25.64 -1.27 5.57
C LEU A 248 -26.92 -1.48 6.37
N THR A 249 -27.50 -0.43 6.97
CA THR A 249 -28.75 -0.52 7.75
C THR A 249 -29.98 -0.87 6.90
N HIS A 250 -29.88 -0.71 5.57
CA HIS A 250 -30.89 -1.16 4.62
C HIS A 250 -30.58 -2.54 4.01
N GLY A 251 -29.61 -3.28 4.58
CA GLY A 251 -29.25 -4.61 4.12
C GLY A 251 -28.56 -4.59 2.74
N ARG A 252 -27.78 -3.56 2.45
CA ARG A 252 -27.09 -3.36 1.18
C ARG A 252 -25.59 -3.42 1.37
N PRO A 253 -24.92 -4.52 1.00
CA PRO A 253 -23.46 -4.61 1.02
C PRO A 253 -22.86 -3.69 -0.03
N ILE A 254 -21.64 -3.22 0.22
CA ILE A 254 -20.97 -2.17 -0.54
C ILE A 254 -19.71 -2.74 -1.18
N ALA A 255 -19.56 -2.61 -2.50
CA ALA A 255 -18.27 -2.83 -3.15
C ALA A 255 -17.38 -1.61 -2.88
N TYR A 256 -16.26 -1.84 -2.22
CA TYR A 256 -15.35 -0.79 -1.77
C TYR A 256 -13.98 -0.95 -2.41
N VAL A 257 -13.29 0.14 -2.62
CA VAL A 257 -11.94 0.14 -3.17
C VAL A 257 -11.06 1.09 -2.37
N GLY A 258 -9.83 0.71 -2.19
CA GLY A 258 -8.78 1.57 -1.68
C GLY A 258 -7.47 1.30 -2.40
N HIS A 259 -6.54 2.24 -2.30
CA HIS A 259 -5.23 2.15 -2.92
C HIS A 259 -4.17 2.35 -1.85
N ASN A 260 -3.04 1.71 -2.02
CA ASN A 260 -1.88 2.04 -1.23
C ASN A 260 -1.17 3.29 -1.82
N MET A 261 -0.11 3.73 -1.16
CA MET A 261 0.66 4.91 -1.59
C MET A 261 1.31 4.79 -2.97
N GLU A 262 1.28 3.61 -3.60
CA GLU A 262 1.84 3.35 -4.93
C GLU A 262 0.81 3.15 -6.01
N MET A 263 -0.46 3.46 -5.71
CA MET A 263 -1.57 3.22 -6.64
C MET A 263 -1.92 1.75 -6.88
N ASN A 264 -1.35 0.82 -6.11
CA ASN A 264 -1.83 -0.55 -6.15
C ASN A 264 -3.17 -0.60 -5.41
N GLY A 265 -4.24 -0.79 -6.17
CA GLY A 265 -5.59 -0.85 -5.64
C GLY A 265 -5.98 -2.26 -5.20
N HIS A 266 -6.91 -2.33 -4.26
CA HIS A 266 -7.65 -3.54 -3.96
C HIS A 266 -9.13 -3.23 -3.81
N ALA A 267 -9.98 -4.07 -4.41
CA ALA A 267 -11.41 -4.02 -4.23
C ALA A 267 -11.86 -5.15 -3.29
N PHE A 268 -12.72 -4.83 -2.36
CA PHE A 268 -13.26 -5.71 -1.33
C PHE A 268 -14.67 -5.28 -0.98
N ASN A 269 -15.33 -5.97 -0.06
CA ASN A 269 -16.69 -5.58 0.34
C ASN A 269 -16.73 -5.09 1.78
N ILE A 270 -17.52 -4.04 2.00
CA ILE A 270 -17.98 -3.64 3.32
C ILE A 270 -19.40 -4.18 3.48
N ASP A 271 -19.62 -4.98 4.51
CA ASP A 271 -20.89 -5.68 4.68
C ASP A 271 -21.42 -5.70 6.12
N GLY A 272 -20.77 -4.99 7.03
CA GLY A 272 -21.21 -4.83 8.41
C GLY A 272 -20.61 -3.62 9.09
N ILE A 273 -21.16 -3.24 10.24
CA ILE A 273 -20.60 -2.21 11.14
C ILE A 273 -20.94 -2.54 12.58
N ASP A 274 -19.95 -2.48 13.47
CA ASP A 274 -20.12 -2.78 14.89
C ASP A 274 -20.54 -1.54 15.72
N THR A 275 -20.80 -1.76 17.02
CA THR A 275 -21.16 -0.70 17.98
C THR A 275 -20.03 0.28 18.28
N ASN A 276 -18.81 -0.02 17.87
CA ASN A 276 -17.64 0.84 18.05
C ASN A 276 -17.29 1.62 16.78
N GLY A 277 -18.03 1.40 15.68
CA GLY A 277 -17.82 2.07 14.39
C GLY A 277 -16.80 1.39 13.50
N PHE A 278 -16.36 0.16 13.81
CA PHE A 278 -15.54 -0.65 12.91
C PHE A 278 -16.42 -1.30 11.86
N TYR A 279 -15.94 -1.31 10.62
CA TYR A 279 -16.62 -1.93 9.50
C TYR A 279 -16.13 -3.35 9.28
N HIS A 280 -17.06 -4.28 9.05
CA HIS A 280 -16.69 -5.63 8.62
C HIS A 280 -16.30 -5.63 7.17
N LEU A 281 -15.11 -6.18 6.89
CA LEU A 281 -14.55 -6.30 5.55
C LEU A 281 -14.44 -7.75 5.13
N ASN A 282 -14.93 -8.04 3.92
CA ASN A 282 -14.69 -9.26 3.20
C ASN A 282 -13.66 -8.96 2.08
N TRP A 283 -12.42 -9.37 2.29
CA TRP A 283 -11.30 -9.04 1.42
C TRP A 283 -11.26 -9.83 0.12
N GLY A 284 -12.06 -10.90 0.00
CA GLY A 284 -12.03 -11.77 -1.17
C GLY A 284 -10.77 -12.65 -1.24
N TYR A 285 -10.15 -12.95 -0.10
CA TYR A 285 -8.95 -13.78 0.04
C TYR A 285 -9.23 -15.09 0.77
N ASP A 286 -10.26 -15.80 0.32
CA ASP A 286 -10.68 -17.08 0.92
C ASP A 286 -11.01 -17.00 2.42
N GLY A 287 -11.53 -15.84 2.83
CA GLY A 287 -11.80 -15.47 4.21
C GLY A 287 -10.55 -15.06 5.00
N TYR A 288 -9.39 -15.04 4.37
CA TYR A 288 -8.16 -14.59 5.02
C TYR A 288 -8.19 -13.08 5.20
N TYR A 289 -7.90 -12.61 6.39
CA TYR A 289 -7.99 -11.24 6.84
C TYR A 289 -9.40 -10.64 6.95
N ASP A 290 -10.47 -11.36 6.65
CA ASP A 290 -11.82 -10.88 6.96
C ASP A 290 -11.93 -10.53 8.44
N GLY A 291 -12.59 -9.43 8.76
CA GLY A 291 -12.69 -8.92 10.13
C GLY A 291 -13.19 -7.48 10.18
N TRP A 292 -13.06 -6.84 11.34
CA TRP A 292 -13.56 -5.51 11.62
C TRP A 292 -12.44 -4.48 11.59
N TYR A 293 -12.59 -3.43 10.78
CA TYR A 293 -11.52 -2.46 10.51
C TYR A 293 -11.98 -1.02 10.67
N ASP A 294 -11.06 -0.19 11.13
CA ASP A 294 -11.15 1.25 10.99
C ASP A 294 -10.89 1.64 9.51
N LEU A 295 -11.83 2.37 8.89
CA LEU A 295 -11.70 2.79 7.49
C LEU A 295 -10.53 3.76 7.26
N ASP A 296 -10.08 4.47 8.29
CA ASP A 296 -8.92 5.34 8.21
C ASP A 296 -7.59 4.54 8.29
N TRP A 297 -7.71 3.23 8.59
CA TRP A 297 -6.57 2.32 8.75
C TRP A 297 -6.68 1.05 7.90
N LEU A 298 -7.27 1.00 6.80
CA LEU A 298 -7.51 -0.19 5.96
C LEU A 298 -6.25 -1.01 5.65
N ASN A 299 -5.61 -1.53 6.68
CA ASN A 299 -4.41 -2.33 6.59
C ASN A 299 -4.63 -3.70 7.23
N PRO A 300 -4.83 -4.77 6.44
CA PRO A 300 -5.00 -6.14 6.96
C PRO A 300 -3.69 -6.78 7.43
N TRP A 301 -2.57 -6.15 7.15
CA TRP A 301 -1.24 -6.67 7.43
C TRP A 301 -0.84 -6.40 8.86
N GLU A 302 0.00 -7.25 9.43
CA GLU A 302 0.49 -7.04 10.78
C GLU A 302 1.02 -5.63 10.98
N PRO A 303 0.71 -4.99 12.12
CA PRO A 303 1.17 -3.64 12.38
C PRO A 303 2.69 -3.64 12.45
N VAL A 304 3.28 -2.84 11.64
CA VAL A 304 4.69 -2.51 11.78
C VAL A 304 4.77 -1.43 12.85
N ASP A 305 5.72 -1.52 13.76
CA ASP A 305 5.86 -0.67 14.96
C ASP A 305 6.01 0.83 14.66
N THR A 306 5.94 1.23 13.40
CA THR A 306 6.06 2.63 12.99
C THR A 306 4.89 3.06 12.15
N LEU A 307 4.36 4.22 12.44
CA LEU A 307 3.30 4.90 11.68
C LEU A 307 3.59 4.96 10.17
N ARG A 308 4.85 5.04 9.83
CA ARG A 308 5.35 5.12 8.47
C ARG A 308 5.06 3.85 7.68
N ASP A 309 5.39 2.72 8.28
CA ASP A 309 5.30 1.45 7.59
C ASP A 309 3.84 1.00 7.48
N GLY A 310 3.03 1.21 8.51
CA GLY A 310 1.61 0.90 8.49
C GLY A 310 0.82 1.76 7.50
N MET A 311 1.13 3.05 7.37
CA MET A 311 0.49 3.93 6.39
C MET A 311 0.90 3.60 4.95
N ALA A 312 2.14 3.20 4.72
CA ALA A 312 2.58 2.76 3.39
C ALA A 312 1.85 1.50 2.94
N GLU A 313 1.35 0.72 3.86
CA GLU A 313 0.85 -0.62 3.63
C GLU A 313 -0.66 -0.73 3.45
N GLY A 314 -1.43 0.22 3.96
CA GLY A 314 -2.90 0.17 3.92
C GLY A 314 -3.50 0.63 2.61
N PHE A 315 -4.75 0.23 2.37
CA PHE A 315 -5.57 0.66 1.25
C PHE A 315 -6.40 1.91 1.60
N PHE A 316 -5.76 2.88 2.26
CA PHE A 316 -6.43 4.07 2.79
C PHE A 316 -6.38 5.28 1.85
N CYS A 317 -5.67 5.18 0.72
CA CYS A 317 -5.63 6.22 -0.31
C CYS A 317 -6.70 6.00 -1.36
N ASN A 318 -7.18 7.08 -1.96
CA ASN A 318 -8.09 7.06 -3.11
C ASN A 318 -9.22 6.03 -2.91
N GLN A 319 -9.88 6.13 -1.76
CA GLN A 319 -10.97 5.24 -1.41
C GLN A 319 -12.23 5.60 -2.17
N GLY A 320 -12.99 4.59 -2.57
CA GLY A 320 -14.26 4.75 -3.23
C GLY A 320 -15.25 3.64 -2.89
N ALA A 321 -16.51 3.91 -3.09
CA ALA A 321 -17.60 2.99 -2.84
C ALA A 321 -18.54 2.90 -4.04
N LEU A 322 -18.85 1.70 -4.47
CA LEU A 322 -19.88 1.43 -5.46
C LEU A 322 -21.13 0.90 -4.72
N PHE A 323 -22.18 1.71 -4.73
CA PHE A 323 -23.50 1.29 -4.26
C PHE A 323 -24.26 0.71 -5.42
N MET A 324 -24.77 -0.50 -5.26
CA MET A 324 -25.50 -1.21 -6.31
C MET A 324 -26.67 -1.99 -5.72
N HIS A 325 -27.84 -1.81 -6.31
CA HIS A 325 -29.06 -2.46 -5.87
C HIS A 325 -29.96 -2.81 -7.05
N PRO A 326 -30.59 -4.00 -7.08
CA PRO A 326 -31.51 -4.38 -8.17
C PRO A 326 -32.71 -3.45 -8.33
N SER A 327 -33.30 -2.97 -7.20
CA SER A 327 -34.46 -2.09 -7.24
C SER A 327 -34.09 -0.63 -7.51
N SER A 328 -34.81 0.00 -8.43
CA SER A 328 -34.71 1.44 -8.68
C SER A 328 -35.26 2.31 -7.54
N ASP A 329 -36.05 1.72 -6.63
CA ASP A 329 -36.61 2.42 -5.49
C ASP A 329 -35.60 2.58 -4.34
N ALA A 330 -34.46 1.89 -4.42
CA ALA A 330 -33.39 2.06 -3.46
C ALA A 330 -32.81 3.47 -3.54
N LYS A 331 -33.01 4.25 -2.49
CA LYS A 331 -32.48 5.61 -2.39
C LYS A 331 -31.15 5.59 -1.66
N VAL A 332 -30.16 6.24 -2.25
CA VAL A 332 -28.92 6.58 -1.59
C VAL A 332 -29.18 7.77 -0.66
N LEU A 333 -28.52 7.82 0.47
CA LEU A 333 -28.55 9.01 1.31
C LEU A 333 -27.92 10.18 0.55
N GLU A 334 -28.75 11.16 0.19
CA GLU A 334 -28.25 12.37 -0.44
C GLU A 334 -27.63 13.25 0.65
N VAL A 335 -26.35 13.51 0.49
CA VAL A 335 -25.59 14.42 1.36
C VAL A 335 -24.97 15.52 0.51
N ASP A 336 -25.01 16.73 1.01
CA ASP A 336 -24.37 17.85 0.33
C ASP A 336 -22.86 17.63 0.25
N SER A 337 -22.29 17.90 -0.91
CA SER A 337 -20.85 17.89 -1.06
C SER A 337 -20.22 19.05 -0.29
N LEU A 338 -19.09 18.79 0.29
CA LEU A 338 -18.03 19.68 0.81
C LEU A 338 -18.41 21.03 1.43
N ASP A 339 -18.12 21.12 2.72
CA ASP A 339 -17.86 22.39 3.42
C ASP A 339 -16.33 22.50 3.63
N LEU A 340 -15.71 23.47 2.96
CA LEU A 340 -14.25 23.63 2.89
C LEU A 340 -13.67 24.49 4.01
N ASP A 341 -14.51 25.19 4.78
CA ASP A 341 -14.05 26.28 5.67
C ASP A 341 -13.49 25.81 7.03
N HIS A 342 -13.56 24.54 7.36
CA HIS A 342 -13.20 24.08 8.72
C HIS A 342 -11.74 23.64 8.90
N LEU A 343 -10.96 23.61 7.84
CA LEU A 343 -9.54 23.27 7.94
C LEU A 343 -8.72 24.53 8.21
N GLY A 344 -8.12 24.65 9.38
CA GLY A 344 -7.20 25.74 9.69
C GLY A 344 -5.92 25.78 8.85
N ILE A 345 -5.65 24.73 8.05
CA ILE A 345 -4.45 24.64 7.21
C ILE A 345 -4.71 25.21 5.82
N GLN A 346 -3.79 26.05 5.38
CA GLN A 346 -3.78 26.62 4.03
C GLN A 346 -2.48 26.26 3.31
N LEU A 347 -2.59 25.78 2.06
CA LEU A 347 -1.47 25.67 1.14
C LEU A 347 -1.24 27.03 0.47
N LYS A 348 -0.07 27.64 0.69
CA LYS A 348 0.31 28.93 0.13
C LYS A 348 0.86 28.81 -1.29
N SER A 349 1.70 27.81 -1.54
CA SER A 349 2.34 27.64 -2.85
C SER A 349 2.86 26.23 -3.04
N VAL A 350 2.99 25.84 -4.30
CA VAL A 350 3.73 24.65 -4.73
C VAL A 350 4.79 25.06 -5.75
N SER A 351 5.98 24.51 -5.62
CA SER A 351 7.09 24.73 -6.54
C SER A 351 7.64 23.41 -7.03
N LEU A 352 7.58 23.15 -8.32
CA LEU A 352 8.24 22.00 -8.94
C LEU A 352 9.74 22.31 -9.12
N LEU A 353 10.61 21.42 -8.68
CA LEU A 353 12.06 21.65 -8.75
C LEU A 353 12.66 21.32 -10.11
N ARG A 354 11.91 20.63 -10.96
CA ARG A 354 12.25 20.38 -12.36
C ARG A 354 10.97 20.23 -13.20
N GLN A 355 11.14 20.21 -14.51
CA GLN A 355 10.06 19.85 -15.44
C GLN A 355 9.59 18.43 -15.15
N PRO A 356 8.28 18.21 -14.88
CA PRO A 356 7.75 16.86 -14.69
C PRO A 356 7.90 16.00 -15.94
N ASP A 357 8.21 14.72 -15.74
CA ASP A 357 8.21 13.72 -16.81
C ASP A 357 7.64 12.38 -16.36
N THR A 358 7.35 11.49 -17.32
CA THR A 358 6.77 10.18 -17.06
C THR A 358 7.79 9.10 -16.66
N GLN A 359 9.09 9.42 -16.65
CA GLN A 359 10.15 8.43 -16.44
C GLN A 359 10.63 8.33 -14.99
N GLY A 360 10.32 9.31 -14.17
CA GLY A 360 10.80 9.34 -12.79
C GLY A 360 9.95 10.19 -11.86
N PHE A 361 10.44 10.37 -10.66
CA PHE A 361 9.85 11.27 -9.70
C PHE A 361 10.23 12.72 -10.00
N THR A 362 9.31 13.63 -9.73
CA THR A 362 9.56 15.08 -9.77
C THR A 362 9.44 15.63 -8.36
N ALA A 363 10.51 16.20 -7.85
CA ALA A 363 10.48 16.85 -6.54
C ALA A 363 9.65 18.13 -6.60
N ALA A 364 8.76 18.29 -5.63
CA ALA A 364 7.88 19.44 -5.46
C ALA A 364 7.89 19.92 -4.01
N ASP A 365 8.03 21.19 -3.79
CA ASP A 365 7.97 21.83 -2.47
C ASP A 365 6.60 22.45 -2.25
N PHE A 366 5.89 21.99 -1.20
CA PHE A 366 4.57 22.44 -0.76
C PHE A 366 4.72 23.32 0.47
N HIS A 367 4.28 24.54 0.38
CA HIS A 367 4.36 25.50 1.48
C HIS A 367 3.01 25.69 2.17
N PHE A 368 2.92 25.26 3.41
CA PHE A 368 1.71 25.30 4.23
C PHE A 368 1.81 26.30 5.37
N VAL A 369 0.65 26.79 5.81
CA VAL A 369 0.46 27.56 7.03
C VAL A 369 -0.77 27.05 7.79
N ASN A 370 -0.67 26.96 9.11
CA ASN A 370 -1.82 26.74 9.96
C ASN A 370 -2.38 28.09 10.45
N LEU A 371 -3.54 28.48 9.95
CA LEU A 371 -4.25 29.69 10.36
C LEU A 371 -5.21 29.45 11.53
N GLY A 372 -5.39 28.19 11.93
CA GLY A 372 -6.25 27.79 13.07
C GLY A 372 -5.62 28.09 14.42
N GLN A 373 -6.40 27.85 15.47
CA GLN A 373 -6.00 28.06 16.86
C GLN A 373 -5.39 26.81 17.51
N ASP A 374 -5.57 25.63 16.88
CA ASP A 374 -5.13 24.36 17.37
C ASP A 374 -3.98 23.78 16.53
N THR A 375 -3.20 22.87 17.13
CA THR A 375 -2.25 22.07 16.37
C THR A 375 -3.01 21.05 15.54
N VAL A 376 -2.80 21.06 14.24
CA VAL A 376 -3.50 20.19 13.29
C VAL A 376 -2.50 19.29 12.58
N THR A 377 -2.81 18.00 12.52
CA THR A 377 -2.15 17.06 11.60
C THR A 377 -3.03 16.94 10.36
N TYR A 378 -2.39 17.14 9.22
CA TYR A 378 -3.03 17.19 7.93
C TYR A 378 -2.41 16.14 7.01
N THR A 379 -3.18 15.11 6.69
CA THR A 379 -2.82 14.12 5.67
C THR A 379 -3.44 14.56 4.35
N TYR A 380 -2.66 14.59 3.29
CA TYR A 380 -3.13 15.10 2.01
C TYR A 380 -2.60 14.28 0.84
N GLU A 381 -3.43 14.17 -0.16
CA GLU A 381 -3.14 13.54 -1.43
C GLU A 381 -2.88 14.61 -2.49
N VAL A 382 -1.90 14.36 -3.34
CA VAL A 382 -1.65 15.19 -4.51
C VAL A 382 -2.14 14.44 -5.73
N MET A 383 -3.06 15.03 -6.43
CA MET A 383 -3.72 14.45 -7.59
C MET A 383 -3.40 15.24 -8.85
N SER A 384 -3.41 14.55 -9.98
CA SER A 384 -3.20 15.13 -11.31
C SER A 384 -4.39 14.78 -12.21
N TYR A 385 -5.01 15.75 -12.83
CA TYR A 385 -6.14 15.55 -13.71
C TYR A 385 -6.04 16.35 -15.01
N LEU A 386 -6.83 15.98 -16.02
CA LEU A 386 -6.85 16.68 -17.31
C LEU A 386 -7.54 18.04 -17.20
N PRO A 387 -7.05 19.09 -17.86
CA PRO A 387 -7.68 20.42 -17.83
C PRO A 387 -9.11 20.47 -18.37
N THR A 388 -9.51 19.45 -19.16
CA THR A 388 -10.83 19.33 -19.77
C THR A 388 -11.86 18.63 -18.90
N ASP A 389 -11.46 18.04 -17.79
CA ASP A 389 -12.37 17.33 -16.89
C ASP A 389 -13.11 18.33 -16.01
N THR A 390 -14.35 18.63 -16.43
CA THR A 390 -15.28 19.41 -15.61
C THR A 390 -15.87 18.61 -14.44
N ALA A 391 -15.79 17.28 -14.49
CA ALA A 391 -16.11 16.38 -13.39
C ALA A 391 -14.81 16.01 -12.67
N ILE A 392 -14.37 16.88 -11.87
CA ILE A 392 -13.03 17.12 -11.30
C ILE A 392 -12.28 15.88 -10.76
N PHE A 393 -12.92 14.76 -10.48
CA PHE A 393 -12.29 13.67 -9.73
C PHE A 393 -12.39 12.27 -10.36
N TYR A 394 -13.13 12.11 -11.44
CA TYR A 394 -13.36 10.78 -12.02
C TYR A 394 -12.19 10.21 -12.84
N GLN A 395 -11.20 11.05 -13.16
CA GLN A 395 -10.01 10.65 -13.91
C GLN A 395 -8.73 11.27 -13.33
N ALA A 396 -8.71 11.52 -12.04
CA ALA A 396 -7.52 12.04 -11.39
C ALA A 396 -6.51 10.92 -11.16
N ASP A 397 -5.31 11.12 -11.68
CA ASP A 397 -4.16 10.28 -11.35
C ASP A 397 -3.60 10.71 -9.99
N TYR A 398 -3.43 9.79 -9.12
CA TYR A 398 -2.73 10.00 -7.87
C TYR A 398 -1.23 10.15 -8.10
N VAL A 399 -0.63 11.18 -7.58
CA VAL A 399 0.80 11.46 -7.80
C VAL A 399 1.63 11.62 -6.53
N GLY A 400 1.00 11.71 -5.37
CA GLY A 400 1.71 11.77 -4.09
C GLY A 400 0.79 11.79 -2.88
N LEU A 401 1.29 11.34 -1.72
CA LEU A 401 0.64 11.40 -0.41
C LEU A 401 1.62 11.91 0.63
N ALA A 402 1.15 12.68 1.57
CA ALA A 402 1.94 13.11 2.72
C ALA A 402 1.08 13.48 3.92
N ALA A 403 1.73 13.55 5.09
CA ALA A 403 1.15 14.13 6.27
C ALA A 403 2.06 15.27 6.79
N ILE A 404 1.45 16.35 7.28
CA ILE A 404 2.14 17.46 7.89
C ILE A 404 1.43 17.86 9.19
N THR A 405 2.19 18.08 10.26
CA THR A 405 1.66 18.57 11.53
C THR A 405 2.15 19.99 11.75
N LEU A 406 1.23 20.92 11.94
CA LEU A 406 1.53 22.33 12.14
C LEU A 406 0.89 22.83 13.43
N ALA A 407 1.68 23.52 14.25
CA ALA A 407 1.16 24.31 15.38
C ALA A 407 0.42 25.56 14.88
N PRO A 408 -0.39 26.22 15.72
CA PRO A 408 -1.00 27.50 15.37
C PRO A 408 0.02 28.49 14.82
N SER A 409 -0.30 29.14 13.70
CA SER A 409 0.56 30.10 13.00
C SER A 409 1.89 29.57 12.47
N GLU A 410 2.10 28.27 12.52
CA GLU A 410 3.31 27.66 11.96
C GLU A 410 3.23 27.61 10.45
N GLU A 411 4.34 27.99 9.80
CA GLU A 411 4.56 27.83 8.36
C GLU A 411 5.64 26.78 8.12
N ARG A 412 5.43 25.89 7.12
CA ARG A 412 6.40 24.87 6.78
C ARG A 412 6.36 24.51 5.31
N THR A 413 7.56 24.31 4.74
CA THR A 413 7.70 23.74 3.41
C THR A 413 7.97 22.24 3.52
N GLN A 414 7.15 21.44 2.87
CA GLN A 414 7.32 20.00 2.74
C GLN A 414 7.57 19.65 1.29
N ARG A 415 8.59 18.85 1.01
CA ARG A 415 8.90 18.35 -0.33
C ARG A 415 8.25 16.99 -0.51
N LEU A 416 7.68 16.75 -1.61
CA LEU A 416 7.23 15.45 -2.08
C LEU A 416 7.93 15.08 -3.38
N TYR A 417 7.90 13.80 -3.68
CA TYR A 417 8.34 13.26 -4.94
C TYR A 417 7.12 12.74 -5.69
N LEU A 418 6.70 13.48 -6.70
CA LEU A 418 5.49 13.21 -7.48
C LEU A 418 5.83 12.31 -8.67
N LYS A 419 4.97 11.34 -8.97
CA LYS A 419 5.13 10.45 -10.13
C LYS A 419 3.95 10.63 -11.08
N PHE A 420 4.25 10.97 -12.32
CA PHE A 420 3.25 11.16 -13.36
C PHE A 420 3.24 9.96 -14.31
N ALA A 421 2.05 9.41 -14.56
CA ALA A 421 1.88 8.25 -15.45
C ALA A 421 1.89 8.65 -16.92
N GLU A 422 1.21 9.76 -17.27
CA GLU A 422 0.99 10.16 -18.65
C GLU A 422 1.50 11.57 -18.94
N PRO A 423 2.04 11.82 -20.15
CA PRO A 423 2.47 13.14 -20.58
C PRO A 423 1.27 14.01 -20.96
N GLY A 424 1.49 15.32 -21.01
CA GLY A 424 0.53 16.32 -21.44
C GLY A 424 0.25 17.37 -20.39
N SER A 425 -0.64 18.30 -20.75
CA SER A 425 -1.11 19.33 -19.82
C SER A 425 -1.97 18.70 -18.73
N ARG A 426 -1.64 18.99 -17.50
CA ARG A 426 -2.30 18.48 -16.30
C ARG A 426 -2.58 19.62 -15.33
N ILE A 427 -3.50 19.38 -14.41
CA ILE A 427 -3.71 20.24 -13.26
C ILE A 427 -3.39 19.44 -12.00
N LEU A 428 -2.49 19.92 -11.17
CA LEU A 428 -2.29 19.38 -9.83
C LEU A 428 -3.35 19.92 -8.90
N GLY A 429 -3.97 19.05 -8.13
CA GLY A 429 -4.88 19.37 -7.04
C GLY A 429 -4.42 18.73 -5.75
N ILE A 430 -4.89 19.22 -4.63
CA ILE A 430 -4.68 18.63 -3.32
C ILE A 430 -6.02 18.26 -2.71
N SER A 431 -6.08 17.09 -2.11
CA SER A 431 -7.20 16.67 -1.28
C SER A 431 -6.74 16.21 0.09
N HIS A 432 -7.61 16.23 1.05
CA HIS A 432 -7.35 15.81 2.42
C HIS A 432 -8.58 15.14 3.01
N ASP A 433 -8.41 13.94 3.58
CA ASP A 433 -9.40 13.28 4.43
C ASP A 433 -10.84 13.61 4.05
N ASP A 434 -11.15 13.52 2.74
CA ASP A 434 -12.47 13.83 2.21
C ASP A 434 -12.75 15.32 1.90
N VAL A 435 -11.76 16.19 2.02
CA VAL A 435 -11.91 17.62 1.68
C VAL A 435 -10.89 18.03 0.63
N THR A 436 -11.37 18.46 -0.53
CA THR A 436 -10.52 19.07 -1.55
C THR A 436 -10.13 20.47 -1.11
N ILE A 437 -8.85 20.74 -0.97
CA ILE A 437 -8.37 22.11 -0.85
C ILE A 437 -8.47 22.75 -2.24
N PRO A 438 -9.03 23.95 -2.35
CA PRO A 438 -9.12 24.68 -3.60
C PRO A 438 -7.74 25.23 -4.00
N PHE A 439 -6.82 24.32 -4.23
CA PHE A 439 -5.52 24.61 -4.82
C PHE A 439 -5.40 23.86 -6.13
N THR A 440 -5.15 24.60 -7.19
CA THR A 440 -4.90 24.03 -8.50
C THR A 440 -3.67 24.69 -9.11
N MET A 441 -2.81 23.89 -9.71
CA MET A 441 -1.63 24.38 -10.41
C MET A 441 -1.54 23.69 -11.78
N PRO A 442 -1.55 24.43 -12.89
CA PRO A 442 -1.31 23.85 -14.21
C PRO A 442 0.14 23.39 -14.31
N VAL A 443 0.33 22.20 -14.85
CA VAL A 443 1.65 21.59 -15.09
C VAL A 443 1.67 20.96 -16.47
N GLU A 444 2.82 21.03 -17.13
CA GLU A 444 3.06 20.32 -18.37
C GLU A 444 3.98 19.12 -18.07
N VAL A 445 3.50 17.91 -18.30
CA VAL A 445 4.25 16.67 -18.10
C VAL A 445 4.81 16.25 -19.45
N ILE A 446 6.12 16.13 -19.56
CA ILE A 446 6.76 15.69 -20.80
C ILE A 446 6.98 14.18 -20.79
N ARG A 447 7.12 13.60 -21.97
CA ARG A 447 7.62 12.24 -22.11
C ARG A 447 9.13 12.28 -21.91
N GLY A 448 9.61 11.94 -20.72
CA GLY A 448 11.03 11.94 -20.39
C GLY A 448 11.82 10.91 -21.22
N ALA A 449 13.12 11.16 -21.40
CA ALA A 449 14.02 10.14 -21.93
C ALA A 449 14.28 9.07 -20.86
N ALA A 450 14.26 7.80 -21.27
CA ALA A 450 14.56 6.71 -20.37
C ALA A 450 15.97 6.87 -19.78
N ALA A 451 16.06 6.82 -18.45
CA ALA A 451 17.35 6.87 -17.77
C ALA A 451 17.97 5.47 -17.67
N LYS A 452 19.25 5.37 -17.99
CA LYS A 452 20.05 4.16 -17.80
C LYS A 452 21.07 4.42 -16.69
N VAL A 453 20.98 3.62 -15.65
CA VAL A 453 21.84 3.71 -14.48
C VAL A 453 22.76 2.49 -14.42
N GLU A 454 24.03 2.70 -14.17
CA GLU A 454 25.01 1.64 -13.95
C GLU A 454 25.47 1.66 -12.49
N TRP A 455 25.56 0.46 -11.92
CA TRP A 455 25.86 0.25 -10.52
C TRP A 455 27.28 -0.29 -10.35
N GLY A 456 28.03 0.32 -9.45
CA GLY A 456 29.38 -0.10 -9.12
C GLY A 456 29.43 -1.18 -8.04
N THR A 457 30.63 -1.57 -7.67
CA THR A 457 30.86 -2.55 -6.62
C THR A 457 30.51 -1.98 -5.26
N VAL A 458 29.73 -2.75 -4.49
CA VAL A 458 29.33 -2.38 -3.13
C VAL A 458 30.50 -2.49 -2.18
N GLY A 459 30.83 -1.38 -1.52
CA GLY A 459 31.75 -1.37 -0.37
C GLY A 459 31.01 -1.58 0.93
N VAL A 460 31.59 -2.26 1.91
CA VAL A 460 31.04 -2.45 3.25
C VAL A 460 32.08 -2.11 4.31
N GLU A 461 31.65 -1.37 5.31
CA GLU A 461 32.42 -1.05 6.53
C GLU A 461 31.60 -1.48 7.74
N VAL A 462 32.19 -2.30 8.62
CA VAL A 462 31.51 -2.84 9.80
C VAL A 462 32.20 -2.30 11.05
N VAL A 463 31.41 -1.71 11.95
CA VAL A 463 31.91 -1.16 13.21
C VAL A 463 31.11 -1.69 14.41
N PRO A 464 31.74 -1.97 15.55
CA PRO A 464 31.01 -2.36 16.75
C PRO A 464 30.23 -1.16 17.30
N LEU A 465 29.01 -1.42 17.81
CA LEU A 465 28.21 -0.47 18.56
C LEU A 465 28.52 -0.63 20.04
N SER A 466 28.96 0.44 20.72
CA SER A 466 29.11 0.40 22.18
C SER A 466 27.73 0.37 22.84
N SER A 467 27.36 -0.72 23.50
CA SER A 467 26.15 -0.79 24.32
C SER A 467 26.32 0.04 25.57
N ALA A 468 25.63 1.16 25.73
CA ALA A 468 25.70 2.04 26.89
C ALA A 468 24.52 1.89 27.87
N ALA A 469 23.66 0.88 27.75
CA ALA A 469 22.43 0.91 28.54
C ALA A 469 21.98 -0.37 29.25
N ASP A 470 22.37 -1.56 28.85
CA ASP A 470 21.90 -2.76 29.55
C ASP A 470 23.03 -3.78 29.73
N GLY A 471 23.24 -4.17 31.00
CA GLY A 471 24.27 -5.12 31.44
C GLY A 471 24.11 -6.55 30.88
N ALA A 472 23.98 -6.68 29.56
CA ALA A 472 23.93 -7.94 28.82
C ALA A 472 25.07 -7.98 27.79
N ASP A 473 25.78 -9.07 27.80
CA ASP A 473 26.95 -9.44 27.01
C ASP A 473 26.77 -9.50 25.46
N ALA A 474 25.92 -8.69 24.88
CA ALA A 474 25.63 -8.76 23.44
C ALA A 474 26.23 -7.55 22.70
N VAL A 475 27.42 -7.69 22.17
CA VAL A 475 27.96 -6.77 21.18
C VAL A 475 27.07 -6.78 19.95
N ARG A 476 26.72 -5.58 19.46
CA ARG A 476 26.03 -5.37 18.19
C ARG A 476 26.94 -4.63 17.23
N TYR A 477 26.67 -4.75 15.96
CA TYR A 477 27.44 -4.10 14.90
C TYR A 477 26.57 -3.16 14.08
N ALA A 478 27.20 -2.14 13.51
CA ALA A 478 26.65 -1.37 12.41
C ALA A 478 27.45 -1.67 11.16
N ALA A 479 26.75 -1.88 10.04
CA ALA A 479 27.37 -2.02 8.71
C ALA A 479 26.96 -0.83 7.84
N THR A 480 27.93 -0.10 7.31
CA THR A 480 27.73 0.99 6.35
C THR A 480 28.10 0.51 4.96
N PHE A 481 27.14 0.57 4.05
CA PHE A 481 27.33 0.22 2.65
C PHE A 481 27.54 1.48 1.82
N SER A 482 28.46 1.40 0.87
CA SER A 482 28.74 2.42 -0.12
C SER A 482 28.50 1.84 -1.51
N VAL A 483 27.51 2.40 -2.22
CA VAL A 483 27.06 1.90 -3.52
C VAL A 483 27.30 2.97 -4.58
N PRO A 484 28.35 2.86 -5.40
CA PRO A 484 28.56 3.78 -6.51
C PRO A 484 27.47 3.59 -7.57
N VAL A 485 26.98 4.71 -8.11
CA VAL A 485 25.98 4.70 -9.16
C VAL A 485 26.25 5.82 -10.16
N SER A 486 26.01 5.55 -11.44
CA SER A 486 26.25 6.49 -12.54
C SER A 486 25.08 6.50 -13.50
N ASN A 487 24.61 7.68 -13.88
CA ASN A 487 23.63 7.83 -14.95
C ASN A 487 24.38 7.98 -16.28
N VAL A 488 24.37 6.92 -17.07
CA VAL A 488 25.09 6.85 -18.37
C VAL A 488 24.21 7.23 -19.55
N SER A 489 23.04 7.80 -19.30
CA SER A 489 22.07 8.19 -20.33
C SER A 489 21.92 9.71 -20.41
N SER A 490 21.14 10.16 -21.41
CA SER A 490 20.75 11.57 -21.57
C SER A 490 19.52 11.97 -20.75
N GLY A 491 18.83 11.00 -20.15
CA GLY A 491 17.66 11.25 -19.31
C GLY A 491 18.03 11.50 -17.86
N TYR A 492 17.16 12.15 -17.11
CA TYR A 492 17.29 12.34 -15.67
C TYR A 492 16.85 11.08 -14.93
N ALA A 493 17.69 10.51 -14.10
CA ALA A 493 17.33 9.37 -13.26
C ALA A 493 16.84 9.85 -11.90
N SER A 494 15.54 9.90 -11.70
CA SER A 494 14.94 10.08 -10.39
C SER A 494 14.22 8.78 -10.01
N ARG A 495 14.79 8.06 -9.07
CA ARG A 495 14.44 6.68 -8.79
C ARG A 495 14.45 6.38 -7.30
N LEU A 496 13.51 5.51 -6.94
CA LEU A 496 13.50 4.92 -5.64
C LEU A 496 14.42 3.70 -5.62
N VAL A 497 15.34 3.69 -4.67
CA VAL A 497 16.30 2.60 -4.45
C VAL A 497 16.02 1.97 -3.09
N THR A 498 15.85 0.65 -3.06
CA THR A 498 15.67 -0.09 -1.82
C THR A 498 16.96 -0.82 -1.47
N PHE A 499 17.45 -0.60 -0.26
CA PHE A 499 18.55 -1.34 0.33
C PHE A 499 17.98 -2.37 1.30
N CYS A 500 18.20 -3.64 1.02
CA CYS A 500 17.75 -4.75 1.86
C CYS A 500 18.95 -5.45 2.51
N LEU A 501 18.81 -5.79 3.77
CA LEU A 501 19.80 -6.57 4.52
C LEU A 501 19.10 -7.69 5.29
N TYR A 502 19.53 -8.93 5.09
CA TYR A 502 18.98 -10.09 5.79
C TYR A 502 20.08 -11.08 6.17
N PRO A 503 19.94 -11.80 7.30
CA PRO A 503 20.87 -12.84 7.69
C PRO A 503 20.72 -14.07 6.76
N ASP A 504 21.79 -14.85 6.64
CA ASP A 504 21.78 -16.10 5.86
C ASP A 504 20.76 -17.08 6.45
N GLY A 505 19.86 -17.61 5.60
CA GLY A 505 18.78 -18.49 6.00
C GLY A 505 17.53 -17.82 6.58
N GLY A 506 17.49 -16.49 6.64
CA GLY A 506 16.35 -15.70 7.13
C GLY A 506 15.65 -14.96 6.01
N GLU A 507 14.71 -15.58 5.31
CA GLU A 507 13.95 -14.89 4.24
C GLU A 507 12.91 -13.88 4.76
N ASN A 508 12.61 -13.86 6.06
CA ASN A 508 11.49 -13.08 6.63
C ASN A 508 11.88 -11.92 7.56
N GLU A 509 13.17 -11.66 7.77
CA GLU A 509 13.63 -10.58 8.67
C GLU A 509 14.52 -9.58 7.92
N ASP A 510 14.01 -9.01 6.84
CA ASP A 510 14.75 -8.01 6.08
C ASP A 510 14.77 -6.68 6.81
N LEU A 511 15.96 -6.19 7.10
CA LEU A 511 16.14 -4.76 7.41
C LEU A 511 16.16 -3.99 6.11
N ARG A 512 15.39 -2.89 6.02
CA ARG A 512 15.26 -2.11 4.79
C ARG A 512 15.50 -0.64 5.02
N HIS A 513 16.12 -0.04 4.02
CA HIS A 513 16.26 1.40 3.89
C HIS A 513 15.95 1.81 2.46
N TYR A 514 15.31 2.95 2.35
CA TYR A 514 14.86 3.50 1.09
C TYR A 514 15.55 4.82 0.80
N HIS A 515 15.80 5.08 -0.46
CA HIS A 515 16.48 6.30 -0.89
C HIS A 515 15.96 6.76 -2.25
N VAL A 516 15.52 8.00 -2.36
CA VAL A 516 15.26 8.59 -3.67
C VAL A 516 16.57 9.10 -4.24
N MET A 517 17.06 8.40 -5.24
CA MET A 517 18.21 8.80 -6.02
C MET A 517 17.78 9.83 -7.06
N GLU A 518 18.44 10.96 -7.12
CA GLU A 518 18.24 11.98 -8.12
C GLU A 518 19.56 12.24 -8.83
N LEU A 519 19.69 11.72 -10.04
CA LEU A 519 20.96 11.71 -10.76
C LEU A 519 20.78 12.30 -12.17
N PRO A 520 21.26 13.53 -12.41
CA PRO A 520 21.25 14.14 -13.73
C PRO A 520 22.00 13.28 -14.77
N ALA A 521 21.76 13.57 -16.05
CA ALA A 521 22.44 12.90 -17.15
C ALA A 521 23.96 13.05 -17.05
N GLY A 522 24.67 11.93 -17.09
CA GLY A 522 26.14 11.88 -17.02
C GLY A 522 26.73 12.02 -15.62
N GLU A 523 25.92 12.24 -14.59
CA GLU A 523 26.38 12.39 -13.22
C GLU A 523 26.57 11.04 -12.52
N SER A 524 27.36 11.06 -11.45
CA SER A 524 27.64 9.89 -10.61
C SER A 524 27.64 10.28 -9.14
N GLU A 525 27.17 9.37 -8.28
CA GLU A 525 27.21 9.54 -6.83
C GLU A 525 27.54 8.22 -6.12
N VAL A 526 27.78 8.29 -4.81
CA VAL A 526 27.95 7.12 -3.95
C VAL A 526 26.86 7.16 -2.91
N LEU A 527 25.86 6.29 -3.08
CA LEU A 527 24.79 6.12 -2.10
C LEU A 527 25.35 5.44 -0.85
N LYS A 528 24.99 5.95 0.32
CA LYS A 528 25.42 5.38 1.59
C LYS A 528 24.21 5.03 2.46
N VAL A 529 24.24 3.81 3.02
CA VAL A 529 23.23 3.34 3.95
C VAL A 529 23.89 2.61 5.12
N THR A 530 23.36 2.78 6.32
CA THR A 530 23.88 2.12 7.53
C THR A 530 22.78 1.32 8.19
N PHE A 531 23.01 0.03 8.37
CA PHE A 531 22.20 -0.85 9.19
C PHE A 531 22.83 -1.03 10.57
N LYS A 532 22.03 -1.04 11.60
CA LYS A 532 22.47 -1.12 13.01
C LYS A 532 21.93 -2.40 13.65
N ASP A 533 22.41 -2.67 14.85
CA ASP A 533 21.97 -3.77 15.72
C ASP A 533 22.19 -5.18 15.14
N LEU A 534 23.16 -5.31 14.24
CA LEU A 534 23.53 -6.57 13.63
C LEU A 534 24.15 -7.53 14.63
N LEU A 535 23.82 -8.82 14.50
CA LEU A 535 24.32 -9.89 15.36
C LEU A 535 25.80 -10.18 15.07
N PRO A 536 26.61 -10.59 16.08
CA PRO A 536 27.98 -11.03 15.86
C PRO A 536 28.04 -12.35 15.10
N ASP A 537 29.17 -12.59 14.46
CA ASP A 537 29.50 -13.82 13.69
C ASP A 537 28.38 -14.29 12.74
N THR A 538 27.64 -13.36 12.19
CA THR A 538 26.45 -13.66 11.38
C THR A 538 26.73 -13.26 9.93
N PRO A 539 26.54 -14.16 8.96
CA PRO A 539 26.58 -13.81 7.55
C PRO A 539 25.32 -13.06 7.15
N TYR A 540 25.50 -11.97 6.40
CA TYR A 540 24.42 -11.14 5.91
C TYR A 540 24.51 -10.97 4.40
N HIS A 541 23.35 -10.94 3.74
CA HIS A 541 23.19 -10.58 2.35
C HIS A 541 22.69 -9.14 2.26
N PHE A 542 23.41 -8.30 1.53
CA PHE A 542 22.99 -6.94 1.20
C PHE A 542 22.63 -6.87 -0.27
N LEU A 543 21.43 -6.36 -0.55
CA LEU A 543 20.90 -6.18 -1.90
C LEU A 543 20.52 -4.74 -2.13
N VAL A 544 20.78 -4.28 -3.35
CA VAL A 544 20.24 -3.02 -3.89
C VAL A 544 19.21 -3.40 -4.95
N ARG A 545 17.97 -2.95 -4.78
CA ARG A 545 16.86 -3.20 -5.73
C ARG A 545 16.40 -1.92 -6.40
N TYR A 546 15.99 -2.06 -7.69
CA TYR A 546 15.45 -0.95 -8.47
C TYR A 546 14.61 -1.44 -9.66
N PRO A 547 13.31 -1.19 -9.71
CA PRO A 547 12.41 -1.38 -8.57
C PRO A 547 12.40 -2.84 -8.14
N TRP A 548 12.60 -3.79 -9.07
CA TRP A 548 12.49 -5.23 -8.83
C TRP A 548 13.79 -6.01 -8.98
N PRO A 549 14.56 -5.90 -10.08
CA PRO A 549 15.77 -6.70 -10.19
C PRO A 549 16.83 -6.21 -9.22
N ILE A 550 17.61 -7.16 -8.72
CA ILE A 550 18.81 -6.86 -7.94
C ILE A 550 19.78 -6.12 -8.85
N GLN A 551 20.17 -4.92 -8.47
CA GLN A 551 21.07 -4.05 -9.21
C GLN A 551 22.53 -4.22 -8.76
N ALA A 552 22.73 -4.38 -7.46
CA ALA A 552 24.01 -4.66 -6.85
C ALA A 552 23.78 -5.51 -5.59
N GLN A 553 24.79 -6.28 -5.21
CA GLN A 553 24.73 -7.11 -4.02
C GLN A 553 26.11 -7.38 -3.45
N THR A 554 26.15 -7.69 -2.15
CA THR A 554 27.33 -8.23 -1.51
C THR A 554 26.93 -9.12 -0.34
N VAL A 555 27.83 -10.03 0.02
CA VAL A 555 27.68 -10.87 1.22
C VAL A 555 28.84 -10.55 2.14
N PHE A 556 28.58 -10.37 3.40
CA PHE A 556 29.61 -10.14 4.41
C PHE A 556 29.26 -10.88 5.70
N ARG A 557 30.22 -11.01 6.58
CA ARG A 557 30.01 -11.57 7.91
C ARG A 557 30.44 -10.53 8.95
N THR A 558 29.62 -10.33 9.97
CA THR A 558 30.01 -9.52 11.12
C THR A 558 31.12 -10.20 11.91
N PRO A 559 32.05 -9.46 12.53
CA PRO A 559 33.12 -10.05 13.34
C PRO A 559 32.59 -10.92 14.47
N SER A 560 33.36 -11.94 14.86
CA SER A 560 33.07 -12.76 16.04
C SER A 560 33.37 -11.98 17.33
N LEU A 561 32.79 -12.40 18.46
CA LEU A 561 33.07 -11.79 19.78
C LEU A 561 34.57 -11.89 20.14
N THR A 562 35.28 -12.91 19.66
CA THR A 562 36.71 -13.07 19.86
C THR A 562 37.53 -12.05 19.07
N ASP A 563 37.04 -11.62 17.91
CA ASP A 563 37.73 -10.62 17.07
C ASP A 563 37.60 -9.21 17.69
N VAL A 564 36.51 -8.92 18.41
CA VAL A 564 36.29 -7.63 19.10
C VAL A 564 37.31 -7.44 20.23
N HIS A 565 37.60 -8.48 20.98
CA HIS A 565 38.62 -8.39 22.04
C HIS A 565 40.03 -8.19 21.46
N ALA A 566 40.28 -8.71 20.26
CA ALA A 566 41.55 -8.46 19.55
C ALA A 566 41.65 -7.00 19.04
N VAL A 567 40.54 -6.44 18.55
CA VAL A 567 40.48 -5.04 18.09
C VAL A 567 40.58 -4.06 19.27
N GLU A 568 39.94 -4.34 20.41
CA GLU A 568 40.10 -3.53 21.61
C GLU A 568 41.53 -3.60 22.18
N ALA A 569 42.18 -4.77 22.13
CA ALA A 569 43.57 -4.93 22.56
C ALA A 569 44.56 -4.19 21.65
N ASP A 570 44.25 -4.08 20.34
CA ASP A 570 45.04 -3.29 19.38
C ASP A 570 44.70 -1.78 19.43
N ALA A 571 43.48 -1.39 19.76
CA ALA A 571 43.09 0.02 19.92
C ALA A 571 43.74 0.70 21.12
N VAL A 572 44.20 -0.07 22.09
CA VAL A 572 44.99 0.44 23.22
C VAL A 572 46.45 0.72 22.83
N LYS A 573 46.93 0.25 21.65
CA LYS A 573 48.20 0.64 21.07
C LYS A 573 48.10 2.04 20.45
N ALA A 574 48.35 3.04 21.28
CA ALA A 574 48.64 4.44 20.99
C ALA A 574 48.35 4.93 19.56
N HIS A 575 47.26 5.64 19.41
CA HIS A 575 46.98 6.42 18.21
C HIS A 575 48.20 7.25 17.80
N PRO A 576 48.69 7.18 16.57
CA PRO A 576 49.87 7.89 16.18
C PRO A 576 49.67 9.40 16.31
N ARG A 577 50.63 10.07 16.91
CA ARG A 577 50.64 11.53 17.04
C ARG A 577 51.40 12.09 15.84
N TYR A 578 50.93 13.21 15.35
CA TYR A 578 51.57 13.92 14.26
C TYR A 578 51.91 15.35 14.69
N ASP A 579 52.99 15.92 14.24
CA ASP A 579 53.23 17.34 14.37
C ASP A 579 52.27 18.15 13.47
N LEU A 580 52.28 19.46 13.60
CA LEU A 580 51.42 20.33 12.79
C LEU A 580 51.76 20.34 11.30
N SER A 581 52.86 19.74 10.90
CA SER A 581 53.25 19.53 9.52
C SER A 581 52.83 18.16 8.96
N GLY A 582 52.16 17.33 9.76
CA GLY A 582 51.67 16.00 9.37
C GLY A 582 52.71 14.89 9.49
N ARG A 583 53.86 15.09 10.12
CA ARG A 583 54.85 14.04 10.37
C ARG A 583 54.54 13.28 11.64
N ARG A 584 54.62 11.97 11.59
CA ARG A 584 54.40 11.10 12.76
C ARG A 584 55.44 11.36 13.85
N GLN A 585 55.00 11.65 15.06
CA GLN A 585 55.87 11.83 16.24
C GLN A 585 56.09 10.49 16.94
N THR A 586 57.32 10.11 17.14
CA THR A 586 57.73 8.89 17.85
C THR A 586 58.13 9.15 19.31
N THR A 587 58.21 10.40 19.71
CA THR A 587 58.59 10.81 21.08
C THR A 587 57.64 11.87 21.63
N THR A 588 57.37 11.81 22.93
CA THR A 588 56.53 12.80 23.66
C THR A 588 57.35 14.07 23.90
N ARG A 589 57.28 15.07 23.06
CA ARG A 589 57.77 16.42 23.29
C ARG A 589 56.65 17.36 23.69
N ARG A 590 56.93 18.33 24.60
CA ARG A 590 55.99 19.41 24.91
C ARG A 590 55.65 20.20 23.66
N GLY A 591 54.36 20.52 23.45
CA GLY A 591 53.90 21.31 22.32
C GLY A 591 52.61 20.81 21.73
N LEU A 592 52.18 21.44 20.62
CA LEU A 592 50.95 21.06 19.91
C LEU A 592 51.22 19.85 19.01
N TYR A 593 50.26 18.93 19.00
CA TYR A 593 50.30 17.76 18.14
C TYR A 593 48.89 17.43 17.65
N ILE A 594 48.78 16.70 16.54
CA ILE A 594 47.52 16.20 16.00
C ILE A 594 47.37 14.72 16.39
N GLN A 595 46.25 14.38 17.02
CA GLN A 595 45.89 13.02 17.33
C GLN A 595 44.38 12.90 17.12
N ASP A 596 43.91 11.86 16.41
CA ASP A 596 42.50 11.62 16.06
C ASP A 596 41.87 12.82 15.33
N GLY A 597 42.64 13.45 14.39
CA GLY A 597 42.19 14.61 13.65
C GLY A 597 41.98 15.89 14.47
N ARG A 598 42.42 15.91 15.73
CA ARG A 598 42.29 17.08 16.65
C ARG A 598 43.67 17.56 17.09
N VAL A 599 43.80 18.87 17.14
CA VAL A 599 44.98 19.49 17.75
C VAL A 599 44.90 19.39 19.25
N LYS A 600 45.89 18.77 19.90
CA LYS A 600 46.02 18.62 21.33
C LYS A 600 47.33 19.27 21.79
N MET A 601 47.41 19.68 23.05
CA MET A 601 48.63 20.25 23.65
C MET A 601 49.19 19.28 24.70
N GLN A 602 50.47 18.95 24.61
CA GLN A 602 51.18 18.23 25.64
C GLN A 602 51.83 19.27 26.56
N PRO A 603 51.47 19.32 27.86
CA PRO A 603 52.01 20.27 28.82
C PRO A 603 53.50 20.07 29.10
#